data_b0da41153a6fd2effc0e81404bf2b042
#
_entry.id   b0da41153a6fd2effc0e81404bf2b042
#
_cell.length_a   1.000
_cell.length_b   1.000
_cell.length_c   1.000
_cell.angle_alpha   90.00
_cell.angle_beta   90.00
_cell.angle_gamma   90.00
#
_symmetry.space_group_name_H-M   'P 1'
#
loop_
_entity.id
_entity.type
_entity.pdbx_description
1 polymer ?
#
loop_
_entity_poly.entity_id
_entity_poly.type
_entity_poly.pdbx_seq_one_letter_code
_entity_poly.pdbx_strand_id
1 'polypeptide(L)'
;MPDVQYSALRTLNVLAARVYGVMPKGRIVELTEENKLEEILRLAADEPAHRPHFCEILLSSQVFLLGTTGVPGTDGEVNLDAGSKIQIQRWEKADGSPVIPFFSSLEVLQKSINSEESYLALPVRSLFEMTQGATLFLNPKSDYGKEFAPEEVAHLLSIGISQSQTQRVVEKETKVLLGQPSNYPSKMVDSLTQLLAKHGNVKKAYLALMHDSSVDEKPHLIVGIEADGDIEKVMREAGAVAGDTAPEGEPVDLYRVNENDSGLSQYFINQAKPFYEKKWGSKLKSWFGVGKA
;
A
#
# COMPACT_ATOMS: atom_id res chain seq x y z
N MET A 1 -33.87 16.39 -1.76
CA MET A 1 -32.42 16.19 -1.90
C MET A 1 -32.21 15.40 -3.17
N PRO A 2 -31.41 15.84 -4.12
CA PRO A 2 -31.32 15.15 -5.41
C PRO A 2 -30.51 13.86 -5.27
N ASP A 3 -31.10 12.75 -5.72
CA ASP A 3 -30.46 11.46 -5.93
C ASP A 3 -29.34 11.60 -6.97
N VAL A 4 -28.10 11.44 -6.54
CA VAL A 4 -26.98 11.35 -7.46
C VAL A 4 -26.94 9.93 -7.99
N GLN A 5 -27.53 9.70 -9.13
CA GLN A 5 -27.41 8.45 -9.90
C GLN A 5 -26.03 8.39 -10.53
N TYR A 6 -25.18 7.49 -10.07
CA TYR A 6 -23.95 7.15 -10.79
C TYR A 6 -24.26 6.07 -11.82
N SER A 7 -24.28 6.46 -13.09
CA SER A 7 -24.27 5.56 -14.24
C SER A 7 -22.82 5.39 -14.68
N ALA A 8 -22.15 4.35 -14.20
CA ALA A 8 -20.86 3.93 -14.76
C ALA A 8 -21.10 2.73 -15.65
N LEU A 9 -21.36 2.98 -16.93
CA LEU A 9 -21.34 1.99 -17.98
C LEU A 9 -19.89 1.67 -18.35
N ARG A 10 -19.30 0.66 -17.73
CA ARG A 10 -18.15 -0.09 -18.27
C ARG A 10 -18.41 -1.56 -18.04
N THR A 11 -18.25 -2.34 -19.12
CA THR A 11 -18.35 -3.79 -19.11
C THR A 11 -17.28 -4.35 -18.18
N LEU A 12 -17.65 -4.67 -16.94
CA LEU A 12 -16.77 -5.29 -15.96
C LEU A 12 -17.16 -6.76 -15.86
N ASN A 13 -16.18 -7.65 -16.01
CA ASN A 13 -16.31 -9.03 -15.54
C ASN A 13 -16.40 -8.97 -14.01
N VAL A 14 -17.63 -8.92 -13.50
CA VAL A 14 -17.91 -8.97 -12.07
C VAL A 14 -17.67 -10.41 -11.60
N LEU A 15 -16.54 -10.66 -10.97
CA LEU A 15 -16.36 -11.84 -10.14
C LEU A 15 -17.35 -11.75 -8.98
N ALA A 16 -18.21 -12.75 -8.86
CA ALA A 16 -19.29 -12.96 -7.89
C ALA A 16 -19.30 -12.02 -6.67
N ALA A 17 -20.26 -11.07 -6.65
CA ALA A 17 -20.60 -10.35 -5.42
C ALA A 17 -21.52 -11.25 -4.59
N ARG A 18 -21.19 -11.44 -3.30
CA ARG A 18 -22.06 -12.15 -2.37
C ARG A 18 -22.98 -11.15 -1.69
N VAL A 19 -24.27 -11.30 -1.86
CA VAL A 19 -25.27 -10.53 -1.15
C VAL A 19 -25.73 -11.35 0.04
N TYR A 20 -25.61 -10.79 1.22
CA TYR A 20 -26.10 -11.41 2.46
C TYR A 20 -27.31 -10.61 2.95
N GLY A 21 -28.33 -11.32 3.42
CA GLY A 21 -29.57 -10.76 3.93
C GLY A 21 -29.39 -9.97 5.23
N VAL A 22 -30.54 -9.55 5.77
CA VAL A 22 -30.63 -8.78 7.04
C VAL A 22 -30.02 -9.60 8.18
N MET A 23 -29.12 -8.98 8.95
CA MET A 23 -28.52 -9.62 10.12
C MET A 23 -29.52 -9.78 11.26
N PRO A 24 -29.73 -11.00 11.81
CA PRO A 24 -30.51 -11.17 13.03
C PRO A 24 -29.73 -10.60 14.24
N LYS A 25 -30.44 -9.84 15.08
CA LYS A 25 -29.93 -9.43 16.40
C LYS A 25 -29.54 -10.69 17.22
N GLY A 26 -28.30 -10.76 17.67
CA GLY A 26 -27.92 -11.64 18.77
C GLY A 26 -27.06 -12.85 18.45
N ARG A 27 -26.45 -12.96 17.26
CA ARG A 27 -25.38 -13.95 17.07
C ARG A 27 -24.09 -13.38 17.65
N ILE A 28 -23.74 -13.79 18.87
CA ILE A 28 -22.39 -13.62 19.40
C ILE A 28 -21.50 -14.47 18.49
N VAL A 29 -20.80 -13.83 17.58
CA VAL A 29 -19.70 -14.46 16.85
C VAL A 29 -18.61 -14.64 17.92
N GLU A 30 -18.19 -15.88 18.18
CA GLU A 30 -17.00 -16.14 18.99
C GLU A 30 -15.89 -15.22 18.48
N LEU A 31 -15.12 -14.62 19.42
CA LEU A 31 -13.95 -13.78 19.12
C LEU A 31 -13.10 -14.50 18.07
N THR A 32 -13.32 -14.15 16.83
CA THR A 32 -12.49 -14.61 15.72
C THR A 32 -11.15 -13.92 15.85
N GLU A 33 -10.07 -14.66 15.65
CA GLU A 33 -8.72 -14.10 15.52
C GLU A 33 -8.77 -12.90 14.54
N GLU A 34 -8.04 -11.83 14.87
CA GLU A 34 -7.89 -10.64 14.01
C GLU A 34 -7.61 -11.11 12.58
N ASN A 35 -8.45 -10.76 11.63
CA ASN A 35 -8.21 -11.19 10.27
C ASN A 35 -6.92 -10.53 9.71
N LYS A 36 -6.36 -11.15 8.70
CA LYS A 36 -5.07 -10.73 8.13
C LYS A 36 -5.05 -9.26 7.67
N LEU A 37 -6.20 -8.73 7.20
CA LEU A 37 -6.30 -7.33 6.79
C LEU A 37 -6.28 -6.38 7.99
N GLU A 38 -6.93 -6.73 9.10
CA GLU A 38 -6.94 -5.94 10.34
C GLU A 38 -5.56 -5.91 10.99
N GLU A 39 -4.90 -7.07 11.06
CA GLU A 39 -3.54 -7.18 11.56
C GLU A 39 -2.56 -6.28 10.79
N ILE A 40 -2.56 -6.38 9.46
CA ILE A 40 -1.63 -5.60 8.65
C ILE A 40 -1.99 -4.10 8.63
N LEU A 41 -3.29 -3.74 8.74
CA LEU A 41 -3.73 -2.35 8.87
C LEU A 41 -3.16 -1.72 10.14
N ARG A 42 -3.25 -2.43 11.28
CA ARG A 42 -2.68 -1.99 12.55
C ARG A 42 -1.16 -1.79 12.45
N LEU A 43 -0.44 -2.76 11.90
CA LEU A 43 1.02 -2.64 11.69
C LEU A 43 1.38 -1.48 10.76
N ALA A 44 0.62 -1.25 9.69
CA ALA A 44 0.87 -0.17 8.73
C ALA A 44 0.55 1.23 9.27
N ALA A 45 -0.33 1.33 10.28
CA ALA A 45 -0.62 2.57 10.97
C ALA A 45 0.60 3.06 11.77
N ASP A 46 1.26 2.15 12.47
CA ASP A 46 2.39 2.46 13.33
C ASP A 46 3.72 2.53 12.56
N GLU A 47 3.93 1.61 11.59
CA GLU A 47 5.19 1.45 10.88
C GLU A 47 5.03 1.59 9.35
N PRO A 48 5.57 2.64 8.72
CA PRO A 48 5.50 2.86 7.27
C PRO A 48 6.02 1.70 6.43
N ALA A 49 6.99 0.94 6.93
CA ALA A 49 7.55 -0.26 6.27
C ALA A 49 6.53 -1.39 6.03
N HIS A 50 5.34 -1.33 6.63
CA HIS A 50 4.24 -2.28 6.42
C HIS A 50 3.21 -1.81 5.40
N ARG A 51 3.21 -0.51 5.01
CA ARG A 51 2.21 0.06 4.09
C ARG A 51 2.16 -0.61 2.72
N PRO A 52 3.29 -0.95 2.06
CA PRO A 52 3.22 -1.68 0.80
C PRO A 52 2.53 -3.04 0.93
N HIS A 53 2.83 -3.79 1.99
CA HIS A 53 2.20 -5.08 2.25
C HIS A 53 0.72 -4.95 2.61
N PHE A 54 0.34 -3.91 3.36
CA PHE A 54 -1.07 -3.59 3.60
C PHE A 54 -1.82 -3.37 2.28
N CYS A 55 -1.27 -2.57 1.35
CA CYS A 55 -1.89 -2.34 0.05
C CYS A 55 -2.06 -3.63 -0.76
N GLU A 56 -1.06 -4.54 -0.73
CA GLU A 56 -1.11 -5.84 -1.41
C GLU A 56 -2.23 -6.72 -0.83
N ILE A 57 -2.31 -6.83 0.51
CA ILE A 57 -3.36 -7.60 1.20
C ILE A 57 -4.73 -6.97 0.95
N LEU A 58 -4.86 -5.66 1.10
CA LEU A 58 -6.11 -4.93 0.87
C LEU A 58 -6.68 -5.24 -0.53
N LEU A 59 -5.88 -5.08 -1.58
CA LEU A 59 -6.31 -5.29 -2.96
C LEU A 59 -6.70 -6.74 -3.28
N SER A 60 -6.24 -7.70 -2.48
CA SER A 60 -6.60 -9.13 -2.59
C SER A 60 -7.74 -9.55 -1.66
N SER A 61 -8.19 -8.66 -0.78
CA SER A 61 -9.20 -8.97 0.23
C SER A 61 -10.62 -8.81 -0.29
N GLN A 62 -11.55 -9.54 0.37
CA GLN A 62 -12.97 -9.26 0.34
C GLN A 62 -13.31 -8.32 1.50
N VAL A 63 -14.19 -7.36 1.26
CA VAL A 63 -14.65 -6.39 2.25
C VAL A 63 -16.16 -6.28 2.26
N PHE A 64 -16.68 -5.69 3.33
CA PHE A 64 -18.10 -5.55 3.59
C PHE A 64 -18.51 -4.08 3.56
N LEU A 65 -19.66 -3.79 3.00
CA LEU A 65 -20.20 -2.43 2.94
C LEU A 65 -21.72 -2.44 3.07
N LEU A 66 -22.27 -1.34 3.57
CA LEU A 66 -23.71 -1.17 3.69
C LEU A 66 -24.32 -0.85 2.32
N GLY A 67 -25.35 -1.62 1.94
CA GLY A 67 -25.99 -1.43 0.64
C GLY A 67 -26.88 -2.58 0.25
N THR A 68 -27.55 -2.41 -0.90
CA THR A 68 -28.47 -3.40 -1.47
C THR A 68 -28.29 -3.55 -2.98
N THR A 69 -28.70 -4.69 -3.53
CA THR A 69 -28.73 -4.92 -4.98
C THR A 69 -30.03 -4.49 -5.64
N GLY A 70 -31.02 -4.01 -4.86
CA GLY A 70 -32.34 -3.70 -5.36
C GLY A 70 -33.21 -4.94 -5.68
N VAL A 71 -32.72 -6.15 -5.41
CA VAL A 71 -33.48 -7.41 -5.54
C VAL A 71 -34.02 -7.78 -4.16
N PRO A 72 -35.35 -7.75 -3.91
CA PRO A 72 -35.91 -8.07 -2.61
C PRO A 72 -35.70 -9.54 -2.24
N GLY A 73 -35.28 -9.80 -1.00
CA GLY A 73 -35.38 -11.11 -0.35
C GLY A 73 -34.34 -12.16 -0.77
N THR A 74 -33.21 -11.78 -1.33
CA THR A 74 -32.12 -12.71 -1.62
C THR A 74 -31.11 -12.76 -0.48
N ASP A 75 -31.30 -13.73 0.39
CA ASP A 75 -30.23 -14.17 1.31
C ASP A 75 -29.32 -15.15 0.55
N GLY A 76 -28.04 -14.82 0.38
CA GLY A 76 -27.07 -15.71 -0.23
C GLY A 76 -26.22 -15.08 -1.34
N GLU A 77 -25.52 -15.92 -2.07
CA GLU A 77 -24.64 -15.51 -3.16
C GLU A 77 -25.49 -15.20 -4.40
N VAL A 78 -25.45 -13.95 -4.87
CA VAL A 78 -26.12 -13.51 -6.09
C VAL A 78 -25.05 -13.08 -7.10
N ASN A 79 -25.09 -13.71 -8.26
CA ASN A 79 -24.33 -13.24 -9.40
C ASN A 79 -25.00 -11.99 -9.95
N LEU A 80 -24.30 -10.88 -9.94
CA LEU A 80 -24.79 -9.64 -10.52
C LEU A 80 -24.47 -9.65 -12.02
N ASP A 81 -25.49 -9.61 -12.84
CA ASP A 81 -25.34 -9.44 -14.27
C ASP A 81 -24.80 -8.05 -14.61
N ALA A 82 -24.12 -7.93 -15.75
CA ALA A 82 -23.68 -6.64 -16.25
C ALA A 82 -24.86 -5.67 -16.39
N GLY A 83 -24.80 -4.55 -15.67
CA GLY A 83 -25.90 -3.56 -15.61
C GLY A 83 -26.76 -3.63 -14.35
N SER A 84 -26.53 -4.56 -13.43
CA SER A 84 -27.18 -4.59 -12.13
C SER A 84 -26.88 -3.31 -11.34
N LYS A 85 -27.93 -2.71 -10.76
CA LYS A 85 -27.77 -1.51 -9.93
C LYS A 85 -27.52 -1.91 -8.49
N ILE A 86 -26.38 -1.46 -7.95
CA ILE A 86 -26.06 -1.56 -6.53
C ILE A 86 -26.29 -0.19 -5.90
N GLN A 87 -26.99 -0.16 -4.77
CA GLN A 87 -27.14 1.02 -3.93
C GLN A 87 -26.17 0.89 -2.76
N ILE A 88 -25.19 1.81 -2.67
CA ILE A 88 -24.20 1.84 -1.60
C ILE A 88 -24.52 2.99 -0.67
N GLN A 89 -24.54 2.71 0.63
CA GLN A 89 -24.78 3.72 1.66
C GLN A 89 -23.57 4.63 1.82
N ARG A 90 -23.81 5.95 1.98
CA ARG A 90 -22.80 6.95 2.26
C ARG A 90 -22.97 7.49 3.66
N TRP A 91 -21.86 7.77 4.32
CA TRP A 91 -21.83 8.49 5.59
C TRP A 91 -21.30 9.91 5.37
N GLU A 92 -21.60 10.78 6.32
CA GLU A 92 -21.04 12.13 6.38
C GLU A 92 -19.97 12.19 7.46
N LYS A 93 -18.83 12.76 7.14
CA LYS A 93 -17.79 13.07 8.13
C LYS A 93 -18.19 14.28 8.97
N ALA A 94 -17.43 14.57 10.02
CA ALA A 94 -17.71 15.70 10.90
C ALA A 94 -17.67 17.08 10.18
N ASP A 95 -16.96 17.17 9.06
CA ASP A 95 -16.88 18.35 8.19
C ASP A 95 -18.02 18.41 7.15
N GLY A 96 -18.95 17.44 7.16
CA GLY A 96 -20.05 17.33 6.21
C GLY A 96 -19.67 16.69 4.87
N SER A 97 -18.43 16.32 4.66
CA SER A 97 -18.02 15.67 3.40
C SER A 97 -18.50 14.21 3.35
N PRO A 98 -18.99 13.74 2.17
CA PRO A 98 -19.48 12.39 2.03
C PRO A 98 -18.32 11.39 1.92
N VAL A 99 -18.51 10.21 2.54
CA VAL A 99 -17.56 9.10 2.47
C VAL A 99 -18.32 7.77 2.32
N ILE A 100 -17.74 6.83 1.61
CA ILE A 100 -18.24 5.46 1.51
C ILE A 100 -17.52 4.60 2.56
N PRO A 101 -18.22 4.18 3.64
CA PRO A 101 -17.63 3.29 4.61
C PRO A 101 -17.55 1.86 4.06
N PHE A 102 -16.45 1.19 4.35
CA PHE A 102 -16.31 -0.23 4.10
C PHE A 102 -15.50 -0.90 5.23
N PHE A 103 -15.66 -2.21 5.41
CA PHE A 103 -15.23 -2.89 6.62
C PHE A 103 -14.43 -4.15 6.28
N SER A 104 -13.39 -4.40 7.05
CA SER A 104 -12.51 -5.56 6.91
C SER A 104 -13.20 -6.89 7.24
N SER A 105 -14.18 -6.85 8.15
CA SER A 105 -14.96 -8.02 8.60
C SER A 105 -16.39 -7.65 8.91
N LEU A 106 -17.25 -8.68 8.98
CA LEU A 106 -18.63 -8.51 9.45
C LEU A 106 -18.69 -8.06 10.90
N GLU A 107 -17.75 -8.49 11.72
CA GLU A 107 -17.68 -8.10 13.12
C GLU A 107 -17.45 -6.60 13.28
N VAL A 108 -16.51 -6.04 12.52
CA VAL A 108 -16.23 -4.59 12.51
C VAL A 108 -17.42 -3.81 11.96
N LEU A 109 -18.08 -4.31 10.91
CA LEU A 109 -19.30 -3.69 10.38
C LEU A 109 -20.39 -3.67 11.45
N GLN A 110 -20.66 -4.81 12.13
CA GLN A 110 -21.68 -4.91 13.18
C GLN A 110 -21.44 -3.95 14.35
N LYS A 111 -20.19 -3.83 14.79
CA LYS A 111 -19.81 -2.85 15.82
C LYS A 111 -20.02 -1.40 15.41
N SER A 112 -20.04 -1.14 14.11
CA SER A 112 -20.12 0.21 13.53
C SER A 112 -21.55 0.70 13.30
N ILE A 113 -22.57 -0.18 13.38
CA ILE A 113 -23.98 0.14 13.14
C ILE A 113 -24.83 -0.04 14.41
N ASN A 114 -25.94 0.73 14.50
CA ASN A 114 -26.84 0.70 15.66
C ASN A 114 -28.13 -0.07 15.37
N SER A 115 -28.43 -0.37 14.11
CA SER A 115 -29.66 -1.03 13.63
C SER A 115 -29.32 -2.16 12.67
N GLU A 116 -30.31 -2.96 12.37
CA GLU A 116 -30.19 -3.98 11.31
C GLU A 116 -30.12 -3.29 9.95
N GLU A 117 -29.07 -3.59 9.19
CA GLU A 117 -28.81 -3.00 7.88
C GLU A 117 -28.46 -4.10 6.89
N SER A 118 -28.84 -3.89 5.63
CA SER A 118 -28.42 -4.76 4.53
C SER A 118 -26.94 -4.48 4.17
N TYR A 119 -26.19 -5.52 3.87
CA TYR A 119 -24.79 -5.41 3.51
C TYR A 119 -24.43 -6.23 2.29
N LEU A 120 -23.34 -5.82 1.67
CA LEU A 120 -22.74 -6.47 0.51
C LEU A 120 -21.32 -6.89 0.86
N ALA A 121 -20.87 -8.02 0.32
CA ALA A 121 -19.47 -8.43 0.35
C ALA A 121 -18.90 -8.39 -1.06
N LEU A 122 -17.82 -7.63 -1.25
CA LEU A 122 -17.20 -7.39 -2.54
C LEU A 122 -15.68 -7.52 -2.46
N PRO A 123 -15.00 -7.99 -3.53
CA PRO A 123 -13.56 -7.80 -3.66
C PRO A 123 -13.22 -6.30 -3.65
N VAL A 124 -12.17 -5.90 -2.94
CA VAL A 124 -11.73 -4.48 -2.85
C VAL A 124 -11.52 -3.86 -4.23
N ARG A 125 -10.92 -4.59 -5.17
CA ARG A 125 -10.74 -4.09 -6.55
C ARG A 125 -12.07 -3.69 -7.19
N SER A 126 -13.09 -4.54 -7.08
CA SER A 126 -14.41 -4.25 -7.63
C SER A 126 -15.07 -3.04 -6.94
N LEU A 127 -14.93 -2.92 -5.62
CA LEU A 127 -15.40 -1.74 -4.88
C LEU A 127 -14.71 -0.47 -5.39
N PHE A 128 -13.39 -0.48 -5.51
CA PHE A 128 -12.60 0.67 -5.96
C PHE A 128 -12.93 1.06 -7.42
N GLU A 129 -13.09 0.09 -8.30
CA GLU A 129 -13.47 0.31 -9.71
C GLU A 129 -14.86 0.94 -9.84
N MET A 130 -15.83 0.51 -9.04
CA MET A 130 -17.20 1.04 -9.06
C MET A 130 -17.33 2.42 -8.43
N THR A 131 -16.43 2.78 -7.52
CA THR A 131 -16.53 4.01 -6.72
C THR A 131 -15.46 5.04 -7.05
N GLN A 132 -14.85 4.96 -8.23
CA GLN A 132 -13.85 5.94 -8.68
C GLN A 132 -14.39 7.38 -8.55
N GLY A 133 -13.56 8.27 -8.03
CA GLY A 133 -13.93 9.66 -7.77
C GLY A 133 -14.62 9.88 -6.42
N ALA A 134 -14.87 8.85 -5.63
CA ALA A 134 -15.37 8.96 -4.27
C ALA A 134 -14.27 8.77 -3.23
N THR A 135 -14.42 9.40 -2.06
CA THR A 135 -13.62 9.10 -0.88
C THR A 135 -14.19 7.86 -0.20
N LEU A 136 -13.31 6.90 0.15
CA LEU A 136 -13.68 5.69 0.87
C LEU A 136 -13.00 5.68 2.25
N PHE A 137 -13.61 4.96 3.21
CA PHE A 137 -13.02 4.83 4.54
C PHE A 137 -13.13 3.40 5.04
N LEU A 138 -11.99 2.74 5.19
CA LEU A 138 -11.89 1.42 5.81
C LEU A 138 -12.00 1.55 7.32
N ASN A 139 -12.93 0.81 7.93
CA ASN A 139 -13.14 0.71 9.38
C ASN A 139 -13.30 2.07 10.11
N PRO A 140 -14.22 2.98 9.71
CA PRO A 140 -14.26 4.37 10.17
C PRO A 140 -14.55 4.57 11.66
N LYS A 141 -15.03 3.53 12.39
CA LYS A 141 -15.32 3.58 13.82
C LYS A 141 -14.45 2.65 14.66
N SER A 142 -13.36 2.16 14.08
CA SER A 142 -12.38 1.30 14.76
C SER A 142 -11.18 2.12 15.20
N ASP A 143 -10.39 1.56 16.13
CA ASP A 143 -9.13 2.17 16.58
C ASP A 143 -8.14 2.37 15.43
N TYR A 144 -8.19 1.47 14.44
CA TYR A 144 -7.41 1.53 13.22
C TYR A 144 -8.33 1.60 12.02
N GLY A 145 -8.28 2.72 11.32
CA GLY A 145 -9.03 2.96 10.10
C GLY A 145 -8.19 3.73 9.10
N LYS A 146 -8.56 3.67 7.81
CA LYS A 146 -7.86 4.42 6.77
C LYS A 146 -8.83 5.03 5.78
N GLU A 147 -8.70 6.33 5.59
CA GLU A 147 -9.37 7.07 4.50
C GLU A 147 -8.54 6.96 3.22
N PHE A 148 -9.21 6.78 2.10
CA PHE A 148 -8.65 6.72 0.76
C PHE A 148 -9.24 7.86 -0.06
N ALA A 149 -8.39 8.80 -0.47
CA ALA A 149 -8.75 9.83 -1.42
C ALA A 149 -8.95 9.23 -2.84
N PRO A 150 -9.74 9.90 -3.72
CA PRO A 150 -9.97 9.42 -5.08
C PRO A 150 -8.68 9.13 -5.87
N GLU A 151 -7.68 9.98 -5.71
CA GLU A 151 -6.36 9.86 -6.36
C GLU A 151 -5.59 8.63 -5.86
N GLU A 152 -5.68 8.35 -4.56
CA GLU A 152 -5.06 7.17 -3.96
C GLU A 152 -5.73 5.88 -4.46
N VAL A 153 -7.06 5.85 -4.56
CA VAL A 153 -7.80 4.73 -5.14
C VAL A 153 -7.40 4.49 -6.59
N ALA A 154 -7.32 5.54 -7.40
CA ALA A 154 -6.87 5.44 -8.79
C ALA A 154 -5.44 4.91 -8.90
N HIS A 155 -4.55 5.37 -8.03
CA HIS A 155 -3.17 4.89 -7.95
C HIS A 155 -3.10 3.40 -7.58
N LEU A 156 -3.83 2.97 -6.54
CA LEU A 156 -3.88 1.58 -6.11
C LEU A 156 -4.41 0.64 -7.21
N LEU A 157 -5.41 1.06 -7.97
CA LEU A 157 -5.92 0.29 -9.11
C LEU A 157 -4.87 0.17 -10.23
N SER A 158 -4.03 1.19 -10.42
CA SER A 158 -2.99 1.22 -11.45
C SER A 158 -1.78 0.33 -11.13
N ILE A 159 -1.49 0.05 -9.86
CA ILE A 159 -0.35 -0.78 -9.42
C ILE A 159 -0.43 -2.23 -9.98
N GLY A 160 -1.60 -2.70 -10.35
CA GLY A 160 -1.80 -4.00 -11.00
C GLY A 160 -1.61 -4.01 -12.53
N ILE A 161 -1.52 -2.85 -13.15
CA ILE A 161 -1.28 -2.67 -14.58
C ILE A 161 0.15 -2.15 -14.70
N SER A 162 1.05 -2.94 -15.26
CA SER A 162 2.48 -2.59 -15.44
C SER A 162 2.67 -1.10 -15.76
N GLN A 163 2.98 -0.29 -14.75
CA GLN A 163 3.45 1.06 -15.01
C GLN A 163 4.94 0.95 -15.34
N SER A 164 5.26 1.29 -16.58
CA SER A 164 6.62 1.56 -17.00
C SER A 164 7.19 2.61 -16.04
N GLN A 165 8.20 2.24 -15.28
CA GLN A 165 8.98 3.19 -14.52
C GLN A 165 9.46 4.25 -15.52
N THR A 166 9.32 5.52 -15.18
CA THR A 166 9.96 6.59 -15.93
C THR A 166 11.46 6.44 -15.65
N GLN A 167 12.14 5.63 -16.46
CA GLN A 167 13.59 5.60 -16.47
C GLN A 167 14.05 6.93 -17.04
N ARG A 168 14.69 7.74 -16.22
CA ARG A 168 15.50 8.86 -16.74
C ARG A 168 16.71 8.24 -17.42
N VAL A 169 16.68 8.23 -18.73
CA VAL A 169 17.88 7.96 -19.54
C VAL A 169 18.71 9.24 -19.54
N VAL A 170 19.88 9.20 -18.91
CA VAL A 170 20.86 10.27 -19.00
C VAL A 170 21.45 10.24 -20.41
N GLU A 171 20.96 11.10 -21.31
CA GLU A 171 21.37 11.14 -22.73
C GLU A 171 22.77 11.72 -22.95
N LYS A 172 23.37 12.35 -21.94
CA LYS A 172 24.73 12.94 -22.02
C LYS A 172 25.46 12.69 -20.69
N GLU A 173 26.80 12.61 -20.75
CA GLU A 173 27.64 12.66 -19.54
C GLU A 173 27.35 13.94 -18.77
N THR A 174 26.55 13.80 -17.70
CA THR A 174 26.18 14.91 -16.83
C THR A 174 27.03 14.83 -15.56
N LYS A 175 27.66 15.94 -15.19
CA LYS A 175 28.41 16.03 -13.94
C LYS A 175 27.41 16.23 -12.79
N VAL A 176 27.19 15.18 -12.03
CA VAL A 176 26.41 15.26 -10.79
C VAL A 176 27.33 15.46 -9.61
N LEU A 177 26.94 16.34 -8.68
CA LEU A 177 27.59 16.49 -7.40
C LEU A 177 26.94 15.52 -6.42
N LEU A 178 27.74 14.72 -5.74
CA LEU A 178 27.30 13.73 -4.76
C LEU A 178 27.91 14.07 -3.39
N GLY A 179 27.11 13.94 -2.34
CA GLY A 179 27.53 14.20 -0.97
C GLY A 179 26.65 13.50 0.04
N GLN A 180 26.90 13.74 1.31
CA GLN A 180 26.05 13.27 2.39
C GLN A 180 25.07 14.38 2.78
N PRO A 181 23.80 14.06 3.12
CA PRO A 181 22.86 15.06 3.60
C PRO A 181 23.32 15.62 4.95
N SER A 182 23.31 16.95 5.10
CA SER A 182 23.62 17.59 6.36
C SER A 182 22.59 17.28 7.45
N ASN A 183 21.32 17.20 7.05
CA ASN A 183 20.22 16.73 7.90
C ASN A 183 19.93 15.27 7.54
N TYR A 184 20.35 14.35 8.38
CA TYR A 184 20.15 12.94 8.13
C TYR A 184 18.68 12.55 8.31
N PRO A 185 17.99 11.98 7.30
CA PRO A 185 16.55 11.68 7.35
C PRO A 185 16.29 10.36 8.11
N SER A 186 16.51 10.37 9.44
CA SER A 186 16.48 9.16 10.27
C SER A 186 15.17 8.38 10.13
N LYS A 187 14.01 9.06 10.14
CA LYS A 187 12.70 8.40 10.00
C LYS A 187 12.60 7.61 8.70
N MET A 188 13.04 8.21 7.59
CA MET A 188 13.04 7.54 6.28
C MET A 188 14.00 6.35 6.25
N VAL A 189 15.21 6.54 6.76
CA VAL A 189 16.24 5.49 6.80
C VAL A 189 15.82 4.32 7.68
N ASP A 190 15.23 4.58 8.85
CA ASP A 190 14.72 3.54 9.75
C ASP A 190 13.59 2.73 9.09
N SER A 191 12.63 3.42 8.46
CA SER A 191 11.52 2.78 7.74
C SER A 191 12.02 1.95 6.55
N LEU A 192 12.95 2.48 5.76
CA LEU A 192 13.56 1.75 4.65
C LEU A 192 14.37 0.53 5.14
N THR A 193 15.11 0.68 6.24
CA THR A 193 15.85 -0.44 6.84
C THR A 193 14.93 -1.60 7.23
N GLN A 194 13.79 -1.30 7.85
CA GLN A 194 12.78 -2.29 8.20
C GLN A 194 12.13 -2.94 6.97
N LEU A 195 11.82 -2.15 5.94
CA LEU A 195 11.30 -2.66 4.68
C LEU A 195 12.29 -3.60 4.00
N LEU A 196 13.53 -3.13 3.78
CA LEU A 196 14.55 -3.86 3.05
C LEU A 196 14.96 -5.16 3.73
N ALA A 197 14.87 -5.22 5.06
CA ALA A 197 15.11 -6.45 5.83
C ALA A 197 14.10 -7.58 5.51
N LYS A 198 12.91 -7.24 5.00
CA LYS A 198 11.89 -8.20 4.57
C LYS A 198 12.20 -8.79 3.18
N HIS A 199 13.05 -8.14 2.40
CA HIS A 199 13.45 -8.58 1.07
C HIS A 199 14.73 -9.40 1.10
N GLY A 200 14.60 -10.71 0.94
CA GLY A 200 15.73 -11.65 1.02
C GLY A 200 16.81 -11.47 -0.05
N ASN A 201 16.51 -10.78 -1.15
CA ASN A 201 17.43 -10.50 -2.25
C ASN A 201 18.20 -9.19 -2.11
N VAL A 202 17.85 -8.30 -1.19
CA VAL A 202 18.58 -7.05 -0.96
C VAL A 202 19.86 -7.32 -0.20
N LYS A 203 20.97 -6.80 -0.69
CA LYS A 203 22.32 -6.90 -0.08
C LYS A 203 22.64 -5.68 0.76
N LYS A 204 22.58 -4.50 0.14
CA LYS A 204 22.95 -3.22 0.76
C LYS A 204 22.03 -2.10 0.28
N ALA A 205 21.93 -1.06 1.10
CA ALA A 205 21.32 0.19 0.68
C ALA A 205 22.11 1.38 1.21
N TYR A 206 22.15 2.44 0.40
CA TYR A 206 22.96 3.62 0.57
C TYR A 206 22.11 4.88 0.47
N LEU A 207 22.55 5.94 1.13
CA LEU A 207 21.94 7.26 1.03
C LEU A 207 22.99 8.27 0.58
N ALA A 208 22.61 9.15 -0.35
CA ALA A 208 23.39 10.31 -0.73
C ALA A 208 22.47 11.50 -1.03
N LEU A 209 23.07 12.68 -1.08
CA LEU A 209 22.48 13.88 -1.65
C LEU A 209 23.05 14.02 -3.06
N MET A 210 22.18 14.21 -4.05
CA MET A 210 22.55 14.39 -5.45
C MET A 210 22.12 15.77 -5.93
N HIS A 211 22.95 16.39 -6.75
CA HIS A 211 22.61 17.63 -7.45
C HIS A 211 23.15 17.59 -8.88
N ASP A 212 22.23 17.60 -9.81
CA ASP A 212 22.51 17.81 -11.23
C ASP A 212 22.16 19.26 -11.59
N SER A 213 23.16 20.12 -11.65
CA SER A 213 22.97 21.55 -11.90
C SER A 213 22.37 21.87 -13.30
N SER A 214 22.23 20.87 -14.18
CA SER A 214 21.61 21.04 -15.51
C SER A 214 20.09 20.88 -15.48
N VAL A 215 19.54 20.21 -14.47
CA VAL A 215 18.11 19.87 -14.35
C VAL A 215 17.51 20.19 -12.99
N ASP A 216 18.32 20.22 -11.92
CA ASP A 216 17.83 20.36 -10.56
C ASP A 216 18.05 21.78 -10.04
N GLU A 217 17.00 22.43 -9.52
CA GLU A 217 17.15 23.73 -8.84
C GLU A 217 17.84 23.58 -7.46
N LYS A 218 17.65 22.44 -6.80
CA LYS A 218 18.21 22.13 -5.48
C LYS A 218 18.67 20.67 -5.42
N PRO A 219 19.67 20.39 -4.56
CA PRO A 219 20.03 19.00 -4.26
C PRO A 219 18.84 18.23 -3.68
N HIS A 220 18.71 16.94 -4.02
CA HIS A 220 17.69 16.03 -3.52
C HIS A 220 18.30 14.71 -3.05
N LEU A 221 17.51 13.97 -2.27
CA LEU A 221 17.96 12.69 -1.74
C LEU A 221 17.92 11.60 -2.82
N ILE A 222 18.92 10.73 -2.80
CA ILE A 222 18.97 9.53 -3.63
C ILE A 222 19.30 8.32 -2.78
N VAL A 223 18.50 7.25 -2.92
CA VAL A 223 18.70 5.97 -2.25
C VAL A 223 19.18 4.95 -3.26
N GLY A 224 20.40 4.46 -3.08
CA GLY A 224 20.97 3.37 -3.86
C GLY A 224 20.64 2.02 -3.24
N ILE A 225 20.11 1.06 -4.03
CA ILE A 225 19.79 -0.29 -3.56
C ILE A 225 20.55 -1.32 -4.39
N GLU A 226 21.34 -2.15 -3.71
CA GLU A 226 22.04 -3.32 -4.27
C GLU A 226 21.25 -4.57 -3.93
N ALA A 227 20.80 -5.32 -4.96
CA ALA A 227 20.04 -6.54 -4.78
C ALA A 227 20.32 -7.55 -5.90
N ASP A 228 20.14 -8.85 -5.60
CA ASP A 228 20.20 -9.93 -6.60
C ASP A 228 18.86 -10.10 -7.32
N GLY A 229 18.92 -10.52 -8.59
CA GLY A 229 17.74 -10.89 -9.37
C GLY A 229 16.78 -9.74 -9.67
N ASP A 230 15.47 -10.02 -9.55
CA ASP A 230 14.43 -9.00 -9.79
C ASP A 230 14.32 -8.02 -8.63
N ILE A 231 14.58 -6.75 -8.94
CA ILE A 231 14.56 -5.65 -7.97
C ILE A 231 13.30 -4.77 -8.11
N GLU A 232 12.48 -4.99 -9.11
CA GLU A 232 11.33 -4.10 -9.43
C GLU A 232 10.36 -3.93 -8.26
N LYS A 233 10.01 -5.05 -7.59
CA LYS A 233 9.15 -5.00 -6.40
C LYS A 233 9.81 -4.20 -5.27
N VAL A 234 11.09 -4.41 -5.02
CA VAL A 234 11.86 -3.71 -3.99
C VAL A 234 11.89 -2.20 -4.26
N MET A 235 12.19 -1.80 -5.49
CA MET A 235 12.26 -0.39 -5.89
C MET A 235 10.92 0.31 -5.72
N ARG A 236 9.82 -0.32 -6.15
CA ARG A 236 8.47 0.23 -6.01
C ARG A 236 8.09 0.43 -4.54
N GLU A 237 8.29 -0.59 -3.71
CA GLU A 237 7.96 -0.54 -2.28
C GLU A 237 8.85 0.44 -1.52
N ALA A 238 10.14 0.48 -1.83
CA ALA A 238 11.07 1.45 -1.26
C ALA A 238 10.71 2.90 -1.67
N GLY A 239 10.27 3.11 -2.91
CA GLY A 239 9.79 4.40 -3.38
C GLY A 239 8.57 4.90 -2.62
N ALA A 240 7.59 4.02 -2.38
CA ALA A 240 6.41 4.35 -1.60
C ALA A 240 6.79 4.72 -0.15
N VAL A 241 7.64 3.92 0.52
CA VAL A 241 8.07 4.20 1.89
C VAL A 241 8.94 5.46 1.96
N ALA A 242 9.85 5.67 1.01
CA ALA A 242 10.68 6.87 0.95
C ALA A 242 9.82 8.13 0.79
N GLY A 243 8.85 8.12 -0.16
CA GLY A 243 7.94 9.24 -0.37
C GLY A 243 7.08 9.56 0.87
N ASP A 244 6.63 8.55 1.59
CA ASP A 244 5.83 8.71 2.81
C ASP A 244 6.63 9.25 4.02
N THR A 245 7.94 9.07 4.02
CA THR A 245 8.79 9.32 5.20
C THR A 245 9.90 10.34 4.95
N ALA A 246 10.02 10.83 3.72
CA ALA A 246 10.95 11.89 3.36
C ALA A 246 10.69 13.19 4.16
N PRO A 247 11.72 13.99 4.46
CA PRO A 247 11.53 15.28 5.09
C PRO A 247 10.66 16.20 4.21
N GLU A 248 9.60 16.78 4.80
CA GLU A 248 8.74 17.84 4.24
C GLU A 248 8.41 17.73 2.72
N GLY A 249 8.20 16.51 2.22
CA GLY A 249 7.85 16.30 0.81
C GLY A 249 9.02 16.48 -0.15
N GLU A 250 10.26 16.44 0.33
CA GLU A 250 11.43 16.42 -0.54
C GLU A 250 11.41 15.20 -1.48
N PRO A 251 11.69 15.39 -2.77
CA PRO A 251 11.75 14.27 -3.70
C PRO A 251 12.91 13.34 -3.34
N VAL A 252 12.66 12.03 -3.45
CA VAL A 252 13.66 10.98 -3.21
C VAL A 252 13.77 10.13 -4.45
N ASP A 253 14.94 10.14 -5.08
CA ASP A 253 15.22 9.27 -6.21
C ASP A 253 15.69 7.90 -5.71
N LEU A 254 15.27 6.85 -6.44
CA LEU A 254 15.75 5.49 -6.20
C LEU A 254 16.67 5.06 -7.34
N TYR A 255 17.77 4.43 -6.98
CA TYR A 255 18.78 3.98 -7.93
C TYR A 255 19.15 2.52 -7.70
N ARG A 256 19.17 1.73 -8.77
CA ARG A 256 19.69 0.36 -8.73
C ARG A 256 21.21 0.39 -8.76
N VAL A 257 21.86 -0.05 -7.70
CA VAL A 257 23.32 -0.18 -7.63
C VAL A 257 23.73 -1.52 -8.24
N ASN A 258 24.66 -1.46 -9.19
CA ASN A 258 25.22 -2.63 -9.87
C ASN A 258 26.74 -2.53 -9.90
N GLU A 259 27.45 -3.56 -9.45
CA GLU A 259 28.91 -3.61 -9.37
C GLU A 259 29.60 -3.41 -10.75
N ASN A 260 28.92 -3.78 -11.82
CA ASN A 260 29.43 -3.68 -13.18
C ASN A 260 29.21 -2.31 -13.84
N ASP A 261 28.42 -1.45 -13.23
CA ASP A 261 28.13 -0.10 -13.77
C ASP A 261 29.18 0.89 -13.31
N SER A 262 29.46 1.88 -14.18
CA SER A 262 30.31 3.02 -13.86
C SER A 262 29.53 4.15 -13.19
N GLY A 263 30.20 5.18 -12.72
CA GLY A 263 29.59 6.41 -12.23
C GLY A 263 28.92 6.23 -10.86
N LEU A 264 27.60 6.41 -10.79
CA LEU A 264 26.85 6.48 -9.54
C LEU A 264 26.93 5.18 -8.70
N SER A 265 26.90 4.02 -9.36
CA SER A 265 27.10 2.73 -8.68
C SER A 265 28.45 2.66 -7.98
N GLN A 266 29.53 3.11 -8.66
CA GLN A 266 30.88 3.08 -8.08
C GLN A 266 31.03 4.08 -6.92
N TYR A 267 30.33 5.21 -6.96
CA TYR A 267 30.30 6.12 -5.82
C TYR A 267 29.67 5.42 -4.62
N PHE A 268 28.50 4.80 -4.76
CA PHE A 268 27.84 4.11 -3.67
C PHE A 268 28.71 2.99 -3.07
N ILE A 269 29.30 2.16 -3.92
CA ILE A 269 30.09 0.99 -3.48
C ILE A 269 31.39 1.42 -2.77
N ASN A 270 32.08 2.46 -3.28
CA ASN A 270 33.43 2.78 -2.85
C ASN A 270 33.51 3.95 -1.85
N GLN A 271 32.52 4.87 -1.83
CA GLN A 271 32.59 6.12 -1.06
C GLN A 271 31.45 6.29 -0.07
N ALA A 272 30.25 5.71 -0.33
CA ALA A 272 29.13 5.83 0.58
C ALA A 272 29.12 4.69 1.61
N LYS A 273 28.82 5.02 2.86
CA LYS A 273 28.58 3.99 3.89
C LYS A 273 27.13 3.47 3.75
N PRO A 274 26.90 2.15 3.65
CA PRO A 274 25.55 1.62 3.61
C PRO A 274 24.83 1.88 4.94
N PHE A 275 23.57 2.31 4.86
CA PHE A 275 22.69 2.37 6.02
C PHE A 275 22.02 1.03 6.32
N TYR A 276 21.90 0.18 5.31
CA TYR A 276 21.44 -1.19 5.43
C TYR A 276 22.45 -2.14 4.81
N GLU A 277 22.78 -3.20 5.52
CA GLU A 277 23.56 -4.32 5.01
C GLU A 277 22.99 -5.62 5.55
N LYS A 278 22.66 -6.55 4.64
CA LYS A 278 22.15 -7.86 4.99
C LYS A 278 23.19 -8.62 5.82
N LYS A 279 22.87 -8.84 7.10
CA LYS A 279 23.72 -9.66 7.97
C LYS A 279 23.64 -11.11 7.51
N TRP A 280 24.69 -11.63 6.95
CA TRP A 280 24.84 -13.06 6.65
C TRP A 280 24.78 -13.84 7.96
N GLY A 281 23.74 -14.67 8.06
CA GLY A 281 23.20 -15.36 9.20
C GLY A 281 24.14 -15.79 10.31
N SER A 282 23.68 -15.53 11.52
CA SER A 282 24.07 -16.20 12.77
C SER A 282 23.83 -17.75 12.75
N LYS A 283 23.17 -18.30 11.72
CA LYS A 283 22.94 -19.74 11.56
C LYS A 283 24.18 -20.57 11.27
N LEU A 284 25.28 -19.98 10.80
CA LEU A 284 26.54 -20.70 10.59
C LEU A 284 27.33 -20.94 11.88
N LYS A 285 27.13 -20.10 12.92
CA LYS A 285 27.83 -20.30 14.21
C LYS A 285 27.34 -21.51 15.02
N SER A 286 26.09 -21.93 14.83
CA SER A 286 25.56 -23.11 15.51
C SER A 286 25.99 -24.44 14.86
N TRP A 287 26.46 -24.40 13.63
CA TRP A 287 26.89 -25.64 12.92
C TRP A 287 28.36 -25.98 13.13
N PHE A 288 29.18 -25.00 13.51
CA PHE A 288 30.60 -25.23 13.83
C PHE A 288 30.92 -25.34 15.34
N GLY A 289 29.89 -25.33 16.20
CA GLY A 289 30.04 -25.34 17.65
C GLY A 289 29.91 -26.71 18.34
N VAL A 290 29.83 -27.82 17.60
CA VAL A 290 29.82 -29.19 18.21
C VAL A 290 31.05 -29.94 17.78
N GLY A 291 32.09 -29.79 18.56
CA GLY A 291 33.29 -30.58 18.39
C GLY A 291 34.42 -30.13 19.28
N LYS A 292 34.31 -30.36 20.60
CA LYS A 292 35.46 -30.65 21.51
C LYS A 292 34.93 -30.89 22.94
N ALA A 293 34.88 -32.10 23.34
CA ALA A 293 35.60 -32.75 24.46
C ALA A 293 34.97 -34.10 24.69
#